data_a447702455e299341450d8cdc6b7e20d
#
_entry.id   a447702455e299341450d8cdc6b7e20d
#
_cell.length_a   1.000
_cell.length_b   1.000
_cell.length_c   1.000
_cell.angle_alpha   90.00
_cell.angle_beta   90.00
_cell.angle_gamma   90.00
#
_symmetry.space_group_name_H-M   'P 1'
#
loop_
_entity.id
_entity.type
_entity.pdbx_description
1 polymer ?
#
loop_
_entity_poly.entity_id
_entity_poly.type
_entity_poly.pdbx_seq_one_letter_code
_entity_poly.pdbx_strand_id
1 'polypeptide(L)'
;MRVEEIGEPIEVIGKFQRGRIVPMRLRWQGRVYNVERITAHWIYSEGNHKEYHFALLTNQSDVWEVRLDGRTLCWTLQRICLEG
;
A
#
# COMPACT_ATOMS: atom_id res chain seq x y z
N MET A 1 -16.41 10.38 -6.76
CA MET A 1 -15.12 9.70 -6.48
C MET A 1 -14.38 9.47 -7.78
N ARG A 2 -13.09 9.70 -7.76
CA ARG A 2 -12.23 9.50 -8.93
C ARG A 2 -11.08 8.59 -8.55
N VAL A 3 -10.72 7.68 -9.46
CA VAL A 3 -9.62 6.74 -9.25
C VAL A 3 -8.52 7.06 -10.24
N GLU A 4 -7.30 7.20 -9.73
CA GLU A 4 -6.12 7.33 -10.57
C GLU A 4 -5.31 6.05 -10.49
N GLU A 5 -5.10 5.42 -11.65
CA GLU A 5 -4.24 4.25 -11.74
C GLU A 5 -2.80 4.72 -11.82
N ILE A 6 -1.96 4.24 -10.93
CA ILE A 6 -0.57 4.71 -10.80
C ILE A 6 0.42 3.65 -11.28
N GLY A 7 0.50 2.51 -10.60
CA GLY A 7 1.38 1.41 -10.98
C GLY A 7 2.86 1.73 -10.82
N GLU A 8 3.27 2.52 -9.83
CA GLU A 8 4.65 2.93 -9.65
C GLU A 8 5.27 2.34 -8.38
N PRO A 9 6.58 2.08 -8.39
CA PRO A 9 7.25 1.60 -7.20
C PRO A 9 7.31 2.67 -6.12
N ILE A 10 7.20 2.24 -4.87
CA ILE A 10 7.31 3.12 -3.71
C ILE A 10 8.23 2.47 -2.68
N GLU A 11 8.67 3.28 -1.73
CA GLU A 11 9.39 2.79 -0.57
C GLU A 11 8.45 2.81 0.62
N VAL A 12 8.54 1.78 1.46
CA VAL A 12 7.66 1.65 2.61
C VAL A 12 8.48 1.31 3.84
N ILE A 13 8.19 2.01 4.94
CA ILE A 13 8.66 1.62 6.25
C ILE A 13 7.48 0.97 6.95
N GLY A 14 7.66 -0.27 7.35
CA GLY A 14 6.64 -1.01 8.03
C GLY A 14 7.18 -1.78 9.21
N LYS A 15 6.28 -2.39 9.96
CA LYS A 15 6.67 -3.26 11.06
C LYS A 15 6.02 -4.62 10.87
N PHE A 16 6.68 -5.62 11.44
CA PHE A 16 6.09 -6.95 11.54
C PHE A 16 5.54 -7.09 12.95
N GLN A 17 4.28 -7.43 13.04
CA GLN A 17 3.60 -7.54 14.31
C GLN A 17 2.68 -8.73 14.27
N ARG A 18 2.96 -9.72 15.11
CA ARG A 18 2.13 -10.94 15.23
C ARG A 18 1.90 -11.63 13.88
N GLY A 19 2.98 -11.76 13.10
CA GLY A 19 2.90 -12.41 11.80
C GLY A 19 2.25 -11.57 10.70
N ARG A 20 2.02 -10.29 10.94
CA ARG A 20 1.40 -9.38 9.99
C ARG A 20 2.36 -8.28 9.63
N ILE A 21 2.24 -7.82 8.38
CA ILE A 21 2.99 -6.67 7.90
C ILE A 21 2.10 -5.45 8.06
N VAL A 22 2.62 -4.43 8.74
CA VAL A 22 1.88 -3.19 8.99
C VAL A 22 2.65 -2.03 8.36
N PRO A 23 2.22 -1.53 7.21
CA PRO A 23 2.86 -0.34 6.62
C PRO A 23 2.58 0.89 7.47
N MET A 24 3.65 1.64 7.76
CA MET A 24 3.58 2.80 8.66
C MET A 24 3.79 4.11 7.95
N ARG A 25 4.68 4.10 6.95
CA ARG A 25 5.08 5.30 6.24
C ARG A 25 5.52 4.92 4.85
N LEU A 26 5.23 5.75 3.87
CA LEU A 26 5.66 5.47 2.51
C LEU A 26 6.22 6.72 1.87
N ARG A 27 7.06 6.50 0.87
CA ARG A 27 7.63 7.59 0.09
C ARG A 27 7.35 7.34 -1.38
N TRP A 28 6.78 8.36 -2.01
CA TRP A 28 6.45 8.34 -3.42
C TRP A 28 6.77 9.68 -4.03
N GLN A 29 7.51 9.67 -5.14
CA GLN A 29 7.92 10.88 -5.85
C GLN A 29 8.62 11.89 -4.92
N GLY A 30 9.50 11.38 -4.05
CA GLY A 30 10.27 12.22 -3.15
C GLY A 30 9.50 12.76 -1.95
N ARG A 31 8.23 12.43 -1.81
CA ARG A 31 7.41 12.89 -0.68
C ARG A 31 7.11 11.74 0.26
N VAL A 32 7.08 12.06 1.54
CA VAL A 32 6.79 11.11 2.61
C VAL A 32 5.35 11.27 3.06
N TYR A 33 4.66 10.14 3.17
CA TYR A 33 3.27 10.09 3.61
C TYR A 33 3.17 9.13 4.80
N ASN A 34 2.59 9.60 5.88
CA ASN A 34 2.34 8.76 7.04
C ASN A 34 1.04 8.00 6.83
N VAL A 35 1.05 6.72 7.18
CA VAL A 35 -0.18 5.91 7.14
C VAL A 35 -0.96 6.22 8.40
N GLU A 36 -2.10 6.82 8.24
CA GLU A 36 -2.97 7.18 9.34
C GLU A 36 -3.76 5.97 9.81
N ARG A 37 -4.25 5.18 8.84
CA ARG A 37 -5.05 4.00 9.15
C ARG A 37 -5.06 3.05 7.96
N ILE A 38 -5.05 1.75 8.24
CA ILE A 38 -5.27 0.72 7.23
C ILE A 38 -6.76 0.42 7.23
N THR A 39 -7.44 0.71 6.12
CA THR A 39 -8.88 0.54 6.03
C THR A 39 -9.28 -0.85 5.56
N ALA A 40 -8.40 -1.51 4.82
CA ALA A 40 -8.64 -2.89 4.37
C ALA A 40 -7.31 -3.54 3.99
N HIS A 41 -7.27 -4.85 4.05
CA HIS A 41 -6.13 -5.62 3.55
C HIS A 41 -6.64 -6.95 3.01
N TRP A 42 -5.94 -7.48 2.01
CA TRP A 42 -6.28 -8.78 1.43
C TRP A 42 -5.04 -9.40 0.80
N ILE A 43 -5.11 -10.68 0.53
CA ILE A 43 -4.00 -11.44 -0.03
C ILE A 43 -4.49 -12.16 -1.27
N TYR A 44 -3.76 -11.98 -2.37
CA TYR A 44 -3.92 -12.83 -3.53
C TYR A 44 -2.86 -13.92 -3.48
N SER A 45 -3.27 -15.16 -3.73
CA SER A 45 -2.36 -16.29 -3.78
C SER A 45 -2.56 -17.00 -5.11
N GLU A 46 -1.43 -17.28 -5.77
CA GLU A 46 -1.41 -18.06 -6.99
C GLU A 46 -0.20 -18.98 -6.93
N GLY A 47 -0.44 -20.27 -6.71
CA GLY A 47 0.64 -21.19 -6.45
C GLY A 47 1.40 -20.81 -5.19
N ASN A 48 2.72 -20.62 -5.34
CA ASN A 48 3.57 -20.18 -4.24
C ASN A 48 3.76 -18.66 -4.19
N HIS A 49 3.11 -17.94 -5.10
CA HIS A 49 3.24 -16.49 -5.19
C HIS A 49 2.11 -15.84 -4.41
N LYS A 50 2.48 -14.96 -3.49
CA LYS A 50 1.51 -14.19 -2.71
C LYS A 50 1.75 -12.71 -2.91
N GLU A 51 0.64 -11.97 -2.99
CA GLU A 51 0.65 -10.51 -3.03
C GLU A 51 -0.17 -10.01 -1.86
N TYR A 52 0.41 -9.10 -1.11
CA TYR A 52 -0.25 -8.50 0.06
C TYR A 52 -0.72 -7.11 -0.32
N HIS A 53 -2.02 -6.91 -0.22
CA HIS A 53 -2.65 -5.65 -0.64
C HIS A 53 -3.19 -4.91 0.58
N PHE A 54 -3.06 -3.60 0.54
CA PHE A 54 -3.55 -2.74 1.61
C PHE A 54 -4.24 -1.52 1.02
N ALA A 55 -5.37 -1.15 1.62
CA ALA A 55 -5.99 0.15 1.38
C ALA A 55 -5.65 1.02 2.58
N LEU A 56 -5.02 2.15 2.32
CA LEU A 56 -4.45 3.01 3.35
C LEU A 56 -5.08 4.39 3.30
N LEU A 57 -5.32 4.95 4.47
CA LEU A 57 -5.63 6.36 4.60
C LEU A 57 -4.35 7.06 5.06
N THR A 58 -3.92 8.04 4.27
CA THR A 58 -2.74 8.84 4.61
C THR A 58 -3.19 10.10 5.34
N ASN A 59 -2.25 11.01 5.60
CA ASN A 59 -2.56 12.29 6.23
C ASN A 59 -3.33 13.24 5.29
N GLN A 60 -3.67 12.77 4.10
CA GLN A 60 -4.61 13.41 3.20
C GLN A 60 -5.85 12.54 3.13
N SER A 61 -6.94 13.07 2.60
CA SER A 61 -8.23 12.38 2.63
C SER A 61 -8.34 11.20 1.67
N ASP A 62 -7.33 10.98 0.85
CA ASP A 62 -7.40 9.99 -0.21
C ASP A 62 -7.06 8.60 0.29
N VAL A 63 -7.67 7.60 -0.32
CA VAL A 63 -7.37 6.20 -0.04
C VAL A 63 -6.36 5.70 -1.07
N TRP A 64 -5.28 5.14 -0.58
CA TRP A 64 -4.19 4.62 -1.41
C TRP A 64 -4.21 3.11 -1.35
N GLU A 65 -4.17 2.47 -2.51
CA GLU A 65 -4.04 1.01 -2.58
C GLU A 65 -2.61 0.67 -2.95
N VAL A 66 -1.94 -0.06 -2.07
CA VAL A 66 -0.56 -0.46 -2.24
C VAL A 66 -0.44 -1.97 -2.21
N ARG A 67 0.58 -2.49 -2.87
CA ARG A 67 0.81 -3.92 -2.97
C ARG A 67 2.24 -4.26 -2.61
N LEU A 68 2.43 -5.29 -1.80
CA LEU A 68 3.71 -5.90 -1.56
C LEU A 68 3.76 -7.23 -2.29
N ASP A 69 4.71 -7.38 -3.21
CA ASP A 69 4.96 -8.64 -3.89
C ASP A 69 5.73 -9.55 -2.93
N GLY A 70 5.15 -10.69 -2.58
CA GLY A 70 5.76 -11.60 -1.61
C GLY A 70 7.00 -12.31 -2.13
N ARG A 71 7.21 -12.30 -3.45
CA ARG A 71 8.39 -12.94 -4.06
C ARG A 71 9.58 -11.99 -4.09
N THR A 72 9.35 -10.75 -4.53
CA THR A 72 10.43 -9.78 -4.74
C THR A 72 10.61 -8.83 -3.56
N LEU A 73 9.61 -8.74 -2.68
CA LEU A 73 9.53 -7.81 -1.57
C LEU A 73 9.51 -6.35 -2.04
N CYS A 74 9.01 -6.14 -3.25
CA CYS A 74 8.87 -4.79 -3.80
C CYS A 74 7.46 -4.28 -3.56
N TRP A 75 7.37 -3.01 -3.19
CA TRP A 75 6.11 -2.32 -2.97
C TRP A 75 5.73 -1.50 -4.20
N THR A 76 4.45 -1.51 -4.53
CA THR A 76 3.91 -0.74 -5.65
C THR A 76 2.69 0.03 -5.18
N LEU A 77 2.64 1.32 -5.54
CA LEU A 77 1.41 2.09 -5.39
C LEU A 77 0.54 1.78 -6.60
N GLN A 78 -0.55 1.06 -6.36
CA GLN A 78 -1.43 0.61 -7.44
C GLN A 78 -2.32 1.74 -7.95
N ARG A 79 -3.03 2.39 -7.03
CA ARG A 79 -3.97 3.45 -7.39
C ARG A 79 -4.28 4.34 -6.21
N ILE A 80 -4.78 5.52 -6.52
CA ILE A 80 -5.25 6.46 -5.50
C ILE A 80 -6.74 6.73 -5.77
N CYS A 81 -7.55 6.55 -4.76
CA CYS A 81 -8.97 6.86 -4.83
C CYS A 81 -9.17 8.25 -4.23
N LEU A 82 -9.47 9.21 -5.08
CA LEU A 82 -9.58 10.61 -4.70
C LEU A 82 -10.97 10.91 -4.19
N GLU A 83 -11.03 11.62 -3.07
CA GLU A 83 -12.28 12.12 -2.52
C GLU A 83 -12.76 13.31 -3.34
N GLY A 84 -14.02 13.25 -3.73
CA GLY A 84 -14.68 14.35 -4.36
C GLY A 84 -14.37 14.59 -5.78
#